data_121bfad6979a6fbf3512e8f3156f1019
#
_entry.id   121bfad6979a6fbf3512e8f3156f1019
#
_cell.length_a   1.000
_cell.length_b   1.000
_cell.length_c   1.000
_cell.angle_alpha   90.00
_cell.angle_beta   90.00
_cell.angle_gamma   90.00
#
_symmetry.space_group_name_H-M   'P 1'
#
loop_
_entity.id
_entity.type
_entity.pdbx_description
1 polymer ?
#
loop_
_entity_poly.entity_id
_entity_poly.type
_entity_poly.pdbx_seq_one_letter_code
_entity_poly.pdbx_strand_id
1 'polypeptide(L)'
;MRQKIIELITNNPKTYVRIIKKDPILLSWVKQNTLVDESLPAQIYSAIYQQTNKCPNGKNRKFDRISTGFAGCGPASSCLCTKQRIAKQVTATKSKYTKDKNTEINARRKNSMLSKYGVAYNSQRQEIKHIWTKSKMAEQATQCLNDKSWLNEQYNIMGKSLVDIADELNVYYGTVAEYCRKHGFTIRRRSNYSIEEKHIARYLDELGIQYELGNWSVLGNKELDIYIPKHKLAIEINGLYWHSWNPKSNKIEYKKRHIDKTTVAEAKGISLLHITDFECNHKTEIVKSLIKSKLGLNRRVFARSCDIRLVAAKEQRSFLEKNHLQGYIACYAGVGLYHDNELVQLMTVGKSRFSKEFNLEILRFCTMSGITVVGGLSKLLKFIKKKYGSNIVTYCDRSKSQANGYIAVGFELIKETGPGYFWTDGSVPISRYQCQKAKLSKWLHTFDKSLTESQNMFAAGYRRFWDCGNLVLKIT
;
A
#
# COMPACT_ATOMS: atom_id res chain seq x y z
N MET A 1 41.54 3.57 -25.57
CA MET A 1 40.20 4.02 -25.28
C MET A 1 39.44 3.06 -24.39
N ARG A 2 39.34 1.78 -24.71
CA ARG A 2 38.70 0.73 -23.89
C ARG A 2 39.17 0.74 -22.44
N GLN A 3 40.49 0.73 -22.21
CA GLN A 3 41.08 0.75 -20.86
C GLN A 3 40.70 2.00 -20.05
N LYS A 4 40.73 3.18 -20.72
CA LYS A 4 40.31 4.45 -20.14
C LYS A 4 38.86 4.44 -19.65
N ILE A 5 37.95 3.77 -20.40
CA ILE A 5 36.55 3.66 -19.99
C ILE A 5 36.40 2.67 -18.81
N ILE A 6 37.17 1.59 -18.75
CA ILE A 6 37.17 0.63 -17.64
C ILE A 6 37.62 1.33 -16.34
N GLU A 7 38.72 2.08 -16.39
CA GLU A 7 39.22 2.88 -15.27
C GLU A 7 38.20 3.93 -14.81
N LEU A 8 37.56 4.59 -15.74
CA LEU A 8 36.52 5.58 -15.45
C LEU A 8 35.32 4.93 -14.74
N ILE A 9 34.89 3.74 -15.14
CA ILE A 9 33.81 2.98 -14.49
C ILE A 9 34.23 2.56 -13.08
N THR A 10 35.45 2.10 -12.90
CA THR A 10 36.00 1.66 -11.62
C THR A 10 36.06 2.80 -10.63
N ASN A 11 36.55 3.96 -11.08
CA ASN A 11 36.72 5.15 -10.22
C ASN A 11 35.41 5.91 -9.98
N ASN A 12 34.41 5.77 -10.90
CA ASN A 12 33.17 6.53 -10.86
C ASN A 12 31.93 5.63 -11.07
N PRO A 13 31.70 4.62 -10.25
CA PRO A 13 30.68 3.57 -10.50
C PRO A 13 29.23 4.08 -10.55
N LYS A 14 28.96 5.25 -9.99
CA LYS A 14 27.61 5.86 -9.98
C LYS A 14 27.40 6.92 -11.07
N THR A 15 28.47 7.50 -11.62
CA THR A 15 28.41 8.68 -12.50
C THR A 15 29.03 8.49 -13.87
N TYR A 16 29.68 7.33 -14.15
CA TYR A 16 30.37 7.03 -15.40
C TYR A 16 29.52 7.28 -16.66
N VAL A 17 28.24 6.94 -16.63
CA VAL A 17 27.32 7.15 -17.77
C VAL A 17 27.18 8.62 -18.08
N ARG A 18 27.08 9.49 -17.07
CA ARG A 18 26.97 10.93 -17.22
C ARG A 18 28.26 11.53 -17.77
N ILE A 19 29.42 11.02 -17.34
CA ILE A 19 30.74 11.47 -17.79
C ILE A 19 30.93 11.09 -19.26
N ILE A 20 30.69 9.82 -19.62
CA ILE A 20 30.81 9.38 -21.01
C ILE A 20 29.84 10.11 -21.94
N LYS A 21 28.60 10.38 -21.50
CA LYS A 21 27.62 11.13 -22.30
C LYS A 21 28.06 12.57 -22.60
N LYS A 22 28.87 13.19 -21.73
CA LYS A 22 29.38 14.56 -21.88
C LYS A 22 30.69 14.65 -22.66
N ASP A 23 31.42 13.55 -22.81
CA ASP A 23 32.67 13.49 -23.54
C ASP A 23 32.43 12.97 -24.97
N PRO A 24 32.51 13.86 -26.00
CA PRO A 24 32.21 13.45 -27.38
C PRO A 24 33.11 12.33 -27.91
N ILE A 25 34.37 12.27 -27.47
CA ILE A 25 35.35 11.29 -27.92
C ILE A 25 35.01 9.91 -27.33
N LEU A 26 34.72 9.84 -26.02
CA LEU A 26 34.32 8.61 -25.37
C LEU A 26 32.97 8.10 -25.88
N LEU A 27 32.01 9.00 -26.07
CA LEU A 27 30.71 8.64 -26.59
C LEU A 27 30.77 8.14 -28.05
N SER A 28 31.56 8.78 -28.89
CA SER A 28 31.80 8.35 -30.30
C SER A 28 32.43 6.96 -30.32
N TRP A 29 33.45 6.72 -29.50
CA TRP A 29 34.10 5.43 -29.43
C TRP A 29 33.11 4.32 -28.98
N VAL A 30 32.26 4.57 -27.97
CA VAL A 30 31.22 3.62 -27.52
C VAL A 30 30.26 3.31 -28.67
N LYS A 31 29.76 4.32 -29.37
CA LYS A 31 28.83 4.14 -30.50
C LYS A 31 29.43 3.35 -31.66
N GLN A 32 30.72 3.53 -31.94
CA GLN A 32 31.43 2.79 -33.01
C GLN A 32 31.73 1.36 -32.64
N ASN A 33 31.88 1.01 -31.37
CA ASN A 33 32.31 -0.31 -30.90
C ASN A 33 31.19 -1.12 -30.23
N THR A 34 29.98 -0.59 -30.10
CA THR A 34 28.83 -1.35 -29.54
C THR A 34 28.25 -2.33 -30.58
N LEU A 35 27.78 -3.48 -30.07
CA LEU A 35 27.07 -4.48 -30.85
C LEU A 35 25.56 -4.50 -30.57
N VAL A 36 25.07 -3.51 -29.81
CA VAL A 36 23.66 -3.40 -29.39
C VAL A 36 23.16 -1.96 -29.53
N ASP A 37 21.90 -1.83 -29.94
CA ASP A 37 21.19 -0.55 -29.98
C ASP A 37 20.15 -0.51 -28.84
N GLU A 38 20.65 -0.29 -27.63
CA GLU A 38 19.86 -0.22 -26.41
C GLU A 38 20.29 1.00 -25.57
N SER A 39 20.03 0.97 -24.27
CA SER A 39 20.44 2.04 -23.34
C SER A 39 21.96 2.26 -23.37
N LEU A 40 22.40 3.50 -23.14
CA LEU A 40 23.84 3.82 -23.12
C LEU A 40 24.68 2.94 -22.19
N PRO A 41 24.21 2.53 -20.97
CA PRO A 41 24.93 1.54 -20.16
C PRO A 41 25.12 0.18 -20.86
N ALA A 42 24.12 -0.27 -21.61
CA ALA A 42 24.20 -1.52 -22.37
C ALA A 42 25.20 -1.39 -23.54
N GLN A 43 25.20 -0.27 -24.23
CA GLN A 43 26.15 0.05 -25.30
C GLN A 43 27.57 0.12 -24.76
N ILE A 44 27.81 0.75 -23.63
CA ILE A 44 29.12 0.82 -22.96
C ILE A 44 29.60 -0.61 -22.62
N TYR A 45 28.75 -1.43 -22.02
CA TYR A 45 29.09 -2.81 -21.71
C TYR A 45 29.42 -3.61 -22.97
N SER A 46 28.59 -3.52 -24.00
CA SER A 46 28.79 -4.17 -25.27
C SER A 46 30.13 -3.76 -25.96
N ALA A 47 30.42 -2.45 -25.96
CA ALA A 47 31.65 -1.91 -26.52
C ALA A 47 32.92 -2.41 -25.79
N ILE A 48 32.86 -2.56 -24.48
CA ILE A 48 33.97 -3.03 -23.65
C ILE A 48 34.19 -4.54 -23.80
N TYR A 49 33.12 -5.31 -23.67
CA TYR A 49 33.22 -6.79 -23.56
C TYR A 49 32.88 -7.51 -24.84
N GLN A 50 32.57 -6.80 -25.95
CA GLN A 50 32.19 -7.34 -27.24
C GLN A 50 31.08 -8.41 -27.15
N GLN A 51 30.04 -8.08 -26.36
CA GLN A 51 28.89 -8.95 -26.15
C GLN A 51 27.60 -8.36 -26.72
N THR A 52 26.80 -9.21 -27.33
CA THR A 52 25.47 -8.85 -27.84
C THR A 52 24.40 -9.14 -26.82
N ASN A 53 23.26 -8.54 -27.00
CA ASN A 53 22.03 -8.81 -26.21
C ASN A 53 21.35 -10.14 -26.61
N LYS A 54 21.91 -10.93 -27.52
CA LYS A 54 21.37 -12.23 -27.88
C LYS A 54 22.12 -13.37 -27.19
N CYS A 55 21.40 -14.41 -26.81
CA CYS A 55 22.00 -15.63 -26.30
C CYS A 55 22.41 -16.56 -27.48
N PRO A 56 23.22 -17.62 -27.24
CA PRO A 56 23.60 -18.57 -28.28
C PRO A 56 22.43 -19.17 -29.06
N ASN A 57 21.22 -19.19 -28.49
CA ASN A 57 20.01 -19.68 -29.16
C ASN A 57 19.16 -18.52 -29.76
N GLY A 58 19.74 -17.36 -30.01
CA GLY A 58 19.10 -16.22 -30.69
C GLY A 58 18.09 -15.44 -29.85
N LYS A 59 17.78 -15.84 -28.60
CA LYS A 59 16.82 -15.15 -27.75
C LYS A 59 17.40 -13.85 -27.18
N ASN A 60 16.61 -12.79 -27.14
CA ASN A 60 17.00 -11.51 -26.56
C ASN A 60 17.21 -11.61 -25.04
N ARG A 61 18.27 -10.96 -24.56
CA ARG A 61 18.60 -10.83 -23.13
C ARG A 61 18.50 -9.36 -22.73
N LYS A 62 17.92 -9.08 -21.58
CA LYS A 62 17.82 -7.73 -21.05
C LYS A 62 19.13 -7.34 -20.36
N PHE A 63 19.59 -6.11 -20.58
CA PHE A 63 20.72 -5.57 -19.84
C PHE A 63 20.36 -5.39 -18.35
N ASP A 64 21.22 -5.87 -17.45
CA ASP A 64 21.04 -5.76 -15.99
C ASP A 64 21.84 -4.55 -15.45
N ARG A 65 23.16 -4.67 -15.47
CA ARG A 65 24.08 -3.61 -15.01
C ARG A 65 25.49 -3.85 -15.52
N ILE A 66 26.34 -2.82 -15.42
CA ILE A 66 27.70 -2.85 -15.97
C ILE A 66 28.58 -3.97 -15.39
N SER A 67 28.37 -4.39 -14.15
CA SER A 67 29.15 -5.48 -13.50
C SER A 67 28.68 -6.88 -13.86
N THR A 68 27.45 -7.04 -14.32
CA THR A 68 26.84 -8.36 -14.62
C THR A 68 26.51 -8.54 -16.10
N GLY A 69 26.38 -7.44 -16.86
CA GLY A 69 26.07 -7.45 -18.29
C GLY A 69 24.62 -7.82 -18.59
N PHE A 70 24.42 -8.65 -19.62
CA PHE A 70 23.10 -9.09 -20.03
C PHE A 70 22.60 -10.25 -19.17
N ALA A 71 21.37 -10.14 -18.67
CA ALA A 71 20.70 -11.16 -17.87
C ALA A 71 20.43 -12.44 -18.68
N GLY A 72 20.03 -13.53 -18.01
CA GLY A 72 19.60 -14.76 -18.68
C GLY A 72 18.33 -14.54 -19.50
N CYS A 73 18.17 -15.30 -20.57
CA CYS A 73 17.09 -15.16 -21.54
C CYS A 73 15.77 -15.85 -21.15
N GLY A 74 15.65 -16.36 -19.93
CA GLY A 74 14.45 -17.03 -19.41
C GLY A 74 14.67 -17.79 -18.11
N PRO A 75 13.69 -18.57 -17.64
CA PRO A 75 13.81 -19.40 -16.44
C PRO A 75 15.00 -20.34 -16.48
N ALA A 76 15.54 -20.72 -15.31
CA ALA A 76 16.75 -21.54 -15.17
C ALA A 76 16.74 -22.87 -15.96
N SER A 77 15.56 -23.41 -16.20
CA SER A 77 15.36 -24.67 -16.94
C SER A 77 15.30 -24.53 -18.47
N SER A 78 15.16 -23.32 -19.00
CA SER A 78 14.76 -23.10 -20.40
C SER A 78 15.89 -22.81 -21.39
N CYS A 79 17.11 -22.50 -20.94
CA CYS A 79 18.22 -22.16 -21.84
C CYS A 79 19.59 -22.54 -21.28
N LEU A 80 20.46 -23.09 -22.14
CA LEU A 80 21.81 -23.45 -21.76
C LEU A 80 22.62 -22.27 -21.20
N CYS A 81 22.46 -21.06 -21.76
CA CYS A 81 23.16 -19.87 -21.29
C CYS A 81 22.78 -19.50 -19.83
N THR A 82 21.54 -19.73 -19.43
CA THR A 82 21.08 -19.51 -18.05
C THR A 82 21.64 -20.57 -17.10
N LYS A 83 21.68 -21.85 -17.57
CA LYS A 83 22.27 -22.97 -16.81
C LYS A 83 23.75 -22.75 -16.57
N GLN A 84 24.50 -22.33 -17.58
CA GLN A 84 25.94 -22.04 -17.47
C GLN A 84 26.25 -20.88 -16.53
N ARG A 85 25.41 -19.82 -16.55
CA ARG A 85 25.54 -18.69 -15.61
C ARG A 85 25.30 -19.10 -14.16
N ILE A 86 24.27 -19.92 -13.93
CA ILE A 86 23.96 -20.45 -12.60
C ILE A 86 25.08 -21.35 -12.10
N ALA A 87 25.60 -22.23 -12.95
CA ALA A 87 26.74 -23.10 -12.63
C ALA A 87 28.00 -22.29 -12.22
N LYS A 88 28.35 -21.24 -12.99
CA LYS A 88 29.43 -20.31 -12.63
C LYS A 88 29.18 -19.58 -11.28
N GLN A 89 27.95 -19.14 -11.02
CA GLN A 89 27.58 -18.52 -9.75
C GLN A 89 27.72 -19.48 -8.56
N VAL A 90 27.25 -20.73 -8.74
CA VAL A 90 27.36 -21.78 -7.71
C VAL A 90 28.81 -22.10 -7.43
N THR A 91 29.67 -22.22 -8.46
CA THR A 91 31.11 -22.47 -8.32
C THR A 91 31.81 -21.29 -7.59
N ALA A 92 31.50 -20.04 -7.99
CA ALA A 92 32.03 -18.85 -7.34
C ALA A 92 31.57 -18.72 -5.87
N THR A 93 30.34 -19.15 -5.57
CA THR A 93 29.83 -19.18 -4.20
C THR A 93 30.51 -20.28 -3.39
N LYS A 94 30.70 -21.47 -3.94
CA LYS A 94 31.41 -22.57 -3.30
C LYS A 94 32.88 -22.22 -3.00
N SER A 95 33.57 -21.56 -3.94
CA SER A 95 34.96 -21.10 -3.71
C SER A 95 35.08 -20.00 -2.66
N LYS A 96 34.02 -19.22 -2.47
CA LYS A 96 33.97 -18.13 -1.46
C LYS A 96 33.77 -18.66 -0.03
N TYR A 97 33.24 -19.88 0.12
CA TYR A 97 32.96 -20.56 1.40
C TYR A 97 33.77 -21.85 1.51
N THR A 98 35.10 -21.74 1.53
CA THR A 98 35.98 -22.86 1.89
C THR A 98 35.75 -23.26 3.35
N LYS A 99 36.12 -24.52 3.70
CA LYS A 99 35.94 -25.06 5.06
C LYS A 99 36.58 -24.15 6.13
N ASP A 100 37.75 -23.57 5.83
CA ASP A 100 38.49 -22.68 6.72
C ASP A 100 37.78 -21.31 6.91
N LYS A 101 37.28 -20.70 5.82
CA LYS A 101 36.51 -19.47 5.92
C LYS A 101 35.21 -19.64 6.68
N ASN A 102 34.52 -20.78 6.54
CA ASN A 102 33.32 -21.08 7.31
C ASN A 102 33.64 -21.22 8.80
N THR A 103 34.77 -21.80 9.14
CA THR A 103 35.23 -21.90 10.53
C THR A 103 35.53 -20.53 11.12
N GLU A 104 36.18 -19.65 10.36
CA GLU A 104 36.45 -18.27 10.80
C GLU A 104 35.14 -17.43 10.94
N ILE A 105 34.22 -17.54 10.01
CA ILE A 105 32.91 -16.87 10.08
C ILE A 105 32.11 -17.34 11.30
N ASN A 106 32.12 -18.65 11.57
CA ASN A 106 31.44 -19.22 12.72
C ASN A 106 32.11 -18.82 14.04
N ALA A 107 33.42 -18.73 14.08
CA ALA A 107 34.16 -18.21 15.24
C ALA A 107 33.84 -16.73 15.50
N ARG A 108 33.81 -15.88 14.48
CA ARG A 108 33.41 -14.46 14.60
C ARG A 108 31.95 -14.32 15.09
N ARG A 109 31.00 -15.13 14.57
CA ARG A 109 29.60 -15.15 15.04
C ARG A 109 29.52 -15.57 16.49
N LYS A 110 30.22 -16.62 16.88
CA LYS A 110 30.30 -17.10 18.26
C LYS A 110 30.85 -16.01 19.21
N ASN A 111 31.94 -15.36 18.83
CA ASN A 111 32.55 -14.29 19.63
C ASN A 111 31.62 -13.06 19.74
N SER A 112 30.98 -12.67 18.66
CA SER A 112 29.95 -11.61 18.67
C SER A 112 28.76 -11.93 19.56
N MET A 113 28.31 -13.20 19.59
CA MET A 113 27.25 -13.65 20.48
C MET A 113 27.66 -13.67 21.94
N LEU A 114 28.90 -14.12 22.21
CA LEU A 114 29.47 -14.09 23.56
C LEU A 114 29.61 -12.68 24.10
N SER A 115 30.14 -11.74 23.29
CA SER A 115 30.30 -10.35 23.71
C SER A 115 28.97 -9.61 23.91
N LYS A 116 27.94 -9.93 23.12
CA LYS A 116 26.67 -9.20 23.14
C LYS A 116 25.65 -9.80 24.10
N TYR A 117 25.66 -11.11 24.30
CA TYR A 117 24.62 -11.83 25.03
C TYR A 117 25.18 -12.82 26.08
N GLY A 118 26.50 -12.91 26.26
CA GLY A 118 27.14 -13.83 27.20
C GLY A 118 27.01 -15.32 26.86
N VAL A 119 26.53 -15.65 25.64
CA VAL A 119 26.32 -17.05 25.20
C VAL A 119 26.90 -17.31 23.83
N ALA A 120 27.39 -18.52 23.57
CA ALA A 120 28.08 -18.88 22.34
C ALA A 120 27.10 -19.02 21.14
N TYR A 121 25.88 -19.41 21.39
CA TYR A 121 24.82 -19.66 20.38
C TYR A 121 23.49 -19.08 20.81
N ASN A 122 22.70 -18.64 19.83
CA ASN A 122 21.38 -18.04 20.06
C ASN A 122 20.42 -18.96 20.83
N SER A 123 20.52 -20.27 20.62
CA SER A 123 19.76 -21.29 21.36
C SER A 123 20.08 -21.37 22.85
N GLN A 124 21.16 -20.76 23.31
CA GLN A 124 21.55 -20.73 24.72
C GLN A 124 20.98 -19.54 25.51
N ARG A 125 20.40 -18.55 24.81
CA ARG A 125 19.76 -17.38 25.45
C ARG A 125 18.52 -17.84 26.23
N GLN A 126 18.38 -17.35 27.46
CA GLN A 126 17.22 -17.72 28.30
C GLN A 126 15.87 -17.36 27.66
N GLU A 127 15.79 -16.21 26.99
CA GLU A 127 14.61 -15.76 26.25
C GLU A 127 14.22 -16.73 25.12
N ILE A 128 15.22 -17.34 24.47
CA ILE A 128 15.01 -18.32 23.40
C ILE A 128 14.78 -19.72 23.98
N LYS A 129 15.42 -20.05 25.09
CA LYS A 129 15.08 -21.29 25.84
C LYS A 129 13.61 -21.28 26.28
N HIS A 130 13.06 -20.11 26.62
CA HIS A 130 11.63 -20.00 26.93
C HIS A 130 10.74 -20.26 25.71
N ILE A 131 11.18 -19.83 24.51
CA ILE A 131 10.49 -20.15 23.24
C ILE A 131 10.63 -21.63 22.90
N TRP A 132 11.78 -22.25 23.19
CA TRP A 132 12.05 -23.67 22.94
C TRP A 132 11.40 -24.59 23.99
N THR A 133 11.20 -24.14 25.24
CA THR A 133 10.41 -24.90 26.23
C THR A 133 8.92 -24.89 25.92
N LYS A 134 8.41 -23.87 25.22
CA LYS A 134 7.10 -23.94 24.57
C LYS A 134 7.02 -25.00 23.48
N SER A 135 8.13 -25.50 22.94
CA SER A 135 8.16 -26.51 21.89
C SER A 135 8.25 -27.96 22.40
N LYS A 136 8.41 -28.21 23.70
CA LYS A 136 8.10 -29.49 24.29
C LYS A 136 6.58 -29.54 24.47
N MET A 137 5.91 -30.10 23.47
CA MET A 137 4.48 -30.31 23.50
C MET A 137 4.07 -30.96 24.81
N ALA A 138 3.13 -30.34 25.51
CA ALA A 138 2.46 -31.04 26.60
C ALA A 138 1.85 -32.32 26.04
N GLU A 139 1.84 -33.37 26.83
CA GLU A 139 1.31 -34.69 26.44
C GLU A 139 -0.12 -34.60 25.88
N GLN A 140 -0.91 -33.72 26.46
CA GLN A 140 -2.26 -33.36 26.01
C GLN A 140 -2.31 -32.76 24.60
N ALA A 141 -1.40 -31.83 24.27
CA ALA A 141 -1.32 -31.27 22.93
C ALA A 141 -0.93 -32.30 21.87
N THR A 142 -0.04 -33.23 22.26
CA THR A 142 0.35 -34.37 21.41
C THR A 142 -0.83 -35.30 21.13
N GLN A 143 -1.64 -35.58 22.13
CA GLN A 143 -2.85 -36.42 22.00
C GLN A 143 -3.87 -35.75 21.08
N CYS A 144 -4.21 -34.47 21.32
CA CYS A 144 -5.13 -33.71 20.47
C CYS A 144 -4.67 -33.64 19.00
N LEU A 145 -3.39 -33.37 18.74
CA LEU A 145 -2.87 -33.30 17.38
C LEU A 145 -2.74 -34.63 16.66
N ASN A 146 -2.56 -35.74 17.40
CA ASN A 146 -2.59 -37.09 16.83
C ASN A 146 -4.02 -37.59 16.56
N ASP A 147 -5.03 -37.06 17.26
CA ASP A 147 -6.42 -37.37 16.96
C ASP A 147 -6.90 -36.67 15.70
N LYS A 148 -7.01 -37.45 14.62
CA LYS A 148 -7.47 -36.96 13.32
C LYS A 148 -8.88 -36.36 13.39
N SER A 149 -9.77 -36.94 14.18
CA SER A 149 -11.17 -36.51 14.32
C SER A 149 -11.23 -35.16 15.02
N TRP A 150 -10.53 -35.02 16.13
CA TRP A 150 -10.43 -33.76 16.85
C TRP A 150 -9.82 -32.63 15.98
N LEU A 151 -8.70 -32.92 15.30
CA LEU A 151 -8.03 -31.91 14.46
C LEU A 151 -8.89 -31.56 13.25
N ASN A 152 -9.63 -32.49 12.67
CA ASN A 152 -10.58 -32.25 11.61
C ASN A 152 -11.71 -31.32 12.07
N GLU A 153 -12.28 -31.58 13.24
CA GLU A 153 -13.31 -30.72 13.83
C GLU A 153 -12.80 -29.27 14.02
N GLN A 154 -11.66 -29.12 14.69
CA GLN A 154 -11.09 -27.78 14.93
C GLN A 154 -10.73 -27.07 13.63
N TYR A 155 -10.00 -27.77 12.75
CA TYR A 155 -9.42 -27.15 11.56
C TYR A 155 -10.42 -27.02 10.40
N ASN A 156 -11.13 -28.11 10.03
CA ASN A 156 -11.99 -28.11 8.84
C ASN A 156 -13.43 -27.74 9.13
N ILE A 157 -14.03 -28.18 10.26
CA ILE A 157 -15.44 -27.94 10.57
C ILE A 157 -15.61 -26.57 11.25
N MET A 158 -14.90 -26.32 12.36
CA MET A 158 -14.96 -25.02 13.05
C MET A 158 -14.20 -23.91 12.34
N GLY A 159 -13.38 -24.23 11.34
CA GLY A 159 -12.66 -23.25 10.52
C GLY A 159 -11.52 -22.53 11.24
N LYS A 160 -11.07 -23.00 12.43
CA LYS A 160 -9.97 -22.37 13.16
C LYS A 160 -8.69 -22.30 12.32
N SER A 161 -7.92 -21.23 12.47
CA SER A 161 -6.60 -21.14 11.85
C SER A 161 -5.58 -22.03 12.54
N LEU A 162 -4.47 -22.32 11.85
CA LEU A 162 -3.36 -23.04 12.49
C LEU A 162 -2.80 -22.30 13.71
N VAL A 163 -2.90 -20.97 13.72
CA VAL A 163 -2.45 -20.12 14.84
C VAL A 163 -3.41 -20.24 16.01
N ASP A 164 -4.72 -20.16 15.77
CA ASP A 164 -5.73 -20.31 16.85
C ASP A 164 -5.59 -21.66 17.56
N ILE A 165 -5.43 -22.75 16.79
CA ILE A 165 -5.22 -24.09 17.35
C ILE A 165 -3.87 -24.18 18.10
N ALA A 166 -2.84 -23.54 17.56
CA ALA A 166 -1.52 -23.51 18.16
C ALA A 166 -1.50 -22.76 19.50
N ASP A 167 -2.19 -21.61 19.56
CA ASP A 167 -2.32 -20.80 20.78
C ASP A 167 -3.14 -21.55 21.85
N GLU A 168 -4.24 -22.22 21.49
CA GLU A 168 -5.03 -23.02 22.40
C GLU A 168 -4.23 -24.20 23.00
N LEU A 169 -3.41 -24.86 22.20
CA LEU A 169 -2.57 -25.96 22.62
C LEU A 169 -1.20 -25.52 23.19
N ASN A 170 -0.91 -24.22 23.17
CA ASN A 170 0.37 -23.64 23.55
C ASN A 170 1.57 -24.28 22.81
N VAL A 171 1.42 -24.48 21.49
CA VAL A 171 2.45 -25.05 20.62
C VAL A 171 2.81 -24.07 19.49
N TYR A 172 3.86 -24.39 18.75
CA TYR A 172 4.20 -23.62 17.55
C TYR A 172 3.26 -23.97 16.39
N TYR A 173 2.74 -22.96 15.67
CA TYR A 173 1.79 -23.17 14.57
C TYR A 173 2.31 -24.10 13.46
N GLY A 174 3.63 -24.13 13.23
CA GLY A 174 4.26 -25.07 12.31
C GLY A 174 4.09 -26.51 12.71
N THR A 175 4.01 -26.79 14.02
CA THR A 175 3.71 -28.13 14.56
C THR A 175 2.30 -28.54 14.17
N VAL A 176 1.30 -27.66 14.34
CA VAL A 176 -0.09 -27.94 13.92
C VAL A 176 -0.15 -28.21 12.42
N ALA A 177 0.56 -27.39 11.61
CA ALA A 177 0.64 -27.58 10.16
C ALA A 177 1.24 -28.93 9.75
N GLU A 178 2.24 -29.42 10.50
CA GLU A 178 2.86 -30.72 10.26
C GLU A 178 1.87 -31.86 10.54
N TYR A 179 1.13 -31.80 11.65
CA TYR A 179 0.10 -32.79 11.96
C TYR A 179 -1.08 -32.75 10.97
N CYS A 180 -1.49 -31.56 10.52
CA CYS A 180 -2.50 -31.47 9.46
C CYS A 180 -2.03 -32.20 8.19
N ARG A 181 -0.76 -32.01 7.75
CA ARG A 181 -0.20 -32.74 6.59
C ARG A 181 -0.14 -34.24 6.84
N LYS A 182 0.31 -34.65 8.04
CA LYS A 182 0.37 -36.08 8.45
C LYS A 182 -0.99 -36.75 8.36
N HIS A 183 -2.08 -36.07 8.72
CA HIS A 183 -3.44 -36.53 8.60
C HIS A 183 -4.05 -36.41 7.20
N GLY A 184 -3.31 -35.87 6.23
CA GLY A 184 -3.76 -35.72 4.85
C GLY A 184 -4.66 -34.49 4.65
N PHE A 185 -4.69 -33.54 5.60
CA PHE A 185 -5.45 -32.30 5.40
C PHE A 185 -4.70 -31.34 4.47
N THR A 186 -5.43 -30.77 3.54
CA THR A 186 -4.91 -29.65 2.73
C THR A 186 -4.70 -28.46 3.66
N ILE A 187 -3.43 -28.02 3.76
CA ILE A 187 -3.13 -26.79 4.48
C ILE A 187 -3.79 -25.66 3.71
N ARG A 188 -4.83 -25.09 4.30
CA ARG A 188 -5.38 -23.82 3.82
C ARG A 188 -4.19 -22.86 3.75
N ARG A 189 -3.91 -22.30 2.57
CA ARG A 189 -2.95 -21.18 2.49
C ARG A 189 -3.34 -20.24 3.61
N ARG A 190 -2.37 -19.85 4.45
CA ARG A 190 -2.60 -18.92 5.55
C ARG A 190 -3.56 -17.85 5.04
N SER A 191 -4.82 -17.89 5.46
CA SER A 191 -5.70 -16.75 5.31
C SER A 191 -5.22 -15.72 6.33
N ASN A 192 -4.12 -15.02 5.99
CA ASN A 192 -3.63 -13.88 6.74
C ASN A 192 -4.57 -12.69 6.53
N TYR A 193 -5.88 -12.96 6.51
CA TYR A 193 -6.87 -11.91 6.48
C TYR A 193 -6.86 -11.23 7.84
N SER A 194 -6.67 -9.91 7.81
CA SER A 194 -6.75 -9.08 9.01
C SER A 194 -8.14 -9.23 9.67
N ILE A 195 -8.25 -8.81 10.90
CA ILE A 195 -9.54 -8.77 11.61
C ILE A 195 -10.52 -7.86 10.85
N GLU A 196 -10.02 -6.77 10.31
CA GLU A 196 -10.80 -5.80 9.54
C GLU A 196 -11.31 -6.39 8.21
N GLU A 197 -10.47 -7.16 7.48
CA GLU A 197 -10.91 -7.88 6.28
C GLU A 197 -12.04 -8.87 6.61
N LYS A 198 -11.91 -9.64 7.70
CA LYS A 198 -12.95 -10.55 8.16
C LYS A 198 -14.24 -9.82 8.57
N HIS A 199 -14.13 -8.63 9.18
CA HIS A 199 -15.30 -7.82 9.52
C HIS A 199 -16.03 -7.33 8.27
N ILE A 200 -15.30 -6.84 7.26
CA ILE A 200 -15.91 -6.43 6.00
C ILE A 200 -16.49 -7.62 5.25
N ALA A 201 -15.78 -8.75 5.21
CA ALA A 201 -16.27 -9.99 4.60
C ALA A 201 -17.60 -10.45 5.24
N ARG A 202 -17.67 -10.52 6.56
CA ARG A 202 -18.91 -10.86 7.28
C ARG A 202 -20.03 -9.86 6.95
N TYR A 203 -19.70 -8.58 6.88
CA TYR A 203 -20.70 -7.58 6.49
C TYR A 203 -21.23 -7.77 5.06
N LEU A 204 -20.38 -8.21 4.12
CA LEU A 204 -20.81 -8.56 2.76
C LEU A 204 -21.68 -9.84 2.77
N ASP A 205 -21.36 -10.82 3.63
CA ASP A 205 -22.20 -12.00 3.85
C ASP A 205 -23.62 -11.62 4.35
N GLU A 206 -23.69 -10.71 5.33
CA GLU A 206 -24.95 -10.18 5.87
C GLU A 206 -25.78 -9.46 4.80
N LEU A 207 -25.13 -8.89 3.79
CA LEU A 207 -25.78 -8.25 2.64
C LEU A 207 -26.12 -9.22 1.51
N GLY A 208 -25.73 -10.49 1.61
CA GLY A 208 -25.90 -11.50 0.55
C GLY A 208 -25.04 -11.24 -0.70
N ILE A 209 -23.91 -10.57 -0.54
CA ILE A 209 -23.01 -10.20 -1.65
C ILE A 209 -21.93 -11.27 -1.81
N GLN A 210 -21.80 -11.80 -3.03
CA GLN A 210 -20.71 -12.70 -3.38
C GLN A 210 -19.41 -11.91 -3.63
N TYR A 211 -18.32 -12.36 -3.04
CA TYR A 211 -16.99 -11.75 -3.13
C TYR A 211 -15.90 -12.82 -3.14
N GLU A 212 -14.70 -12.40 -3.48
CA GLU A 212 -13.48 -13.22 -3.46
C GLU A 212 -12.46 -12.55 -2.53
N LEU A 213 -11.90 -13.31 -1.59
CA LEU A 213 -10.83 -12.85 -0.71
C LEU A 213 -9.46 -13.19 -1.31
N GLY A 214 -8.52 -12.24 -1.22
CA GLY A 214 -7.13 -12.44 -1.65
C GLY A 214 -7.04 -12.76 -3.15
N ASN A 215 -7.72 -11.99 -3.99
CA ASN A 215 -7.72 -12.25 -5.43
C ASN A 215 -6.43 -11.73 -6.11
N TRP A 216 -5.68 -12.65 -6.71
CA TRP A 216 -4.46 -12.36 -7.49
C TRP A 216 -4.69 -12.39 -9.01
N SER A 217 -5.78 -13.00 -9.46
CA SER A 217 -6.01 -13.25 -10.88
C SER A 217 -6.32 -11.98 -11.66
N VAL A 218 -7.00 -11.04 -11.04
CA VAL A 218 -7.53 -9.84 -11.69
C VAL A 218 -6.43 -8.82 -11.98
N LEU A 219 -5.54 -8.54 -11.03
CA LEU A 219 -4.45 -7.57 -11.21
C LEU A 219 -3.12 -8.21 -11.65
N GLY A 220 -3.07 -9.54 -11.76
CA GLY A 220 -1.92 -10.31 -12.23
C GLY A 220 -0.83 -10.49 -11.19
N ASN A 221 -0.15 -9.43 -10.77
CA ASN A 221 0.96 -9.48 -9.81
C ASN A 221 0.67 -8.74 -8.48
N LYS A 222 -0.57 -8.32 -8.28
CA LYS A 222 -1.03 -7.63 -7.07
C LYS A 222 -2.29 -8.30 -6.55
N GLU A 223 -2.32 -8.55 -5.25
CA GLU A 223 -3.50 -9.06 -4.56
C GLU A 223 -4.56 -7.96 -4.42
N LEU A 224 -5.83 -8.34 -4.52
CA LEU A 224 -6.96 -7.54 -4.03
C LEU A 224 -7.45 -8.21 -2.74
N ASP A 225 -7.54 -7.48 -1.64
CA ASP A 225 -7.94 -8.04 -0.34
C ASP A 225 -9.36 -8.60 -0.44
N ILE A 226 -10.29 -7.82 -0.97
CA ILE A 226 -11.68 -8.25 -1.25
C ILE A 226 -12.06 -7.79 -2.67
N TYR A 227 -12.52 -8.72 -3.51
CA TYR A 227 -13.00 -8.40 -4.84
C TYR A 227 -14.47 -8.84 -5.01
N ILE A 228 -15.32 -7.96 -5.55
CA ILE A 228 -16.75 -8.16 -5.78
C ILE A 228 -16.99 -8.10 -7.31
N PRO A 229 -16.87 -9.24 -8.02
CA PRO A 229 -16.87 -9.28 -9.49
C PRO A 229 -18.10 -8.65 -10.12
N LYS A 230 -19.31 -8.98 -9.61
CA LYS A 230 -20.59 -8.46 -10.12
C LYS A 230 -20.67 -6.94 -10.13
N HIS A 231 -20.00 -6.26 -9.19
CA HIS A 231 -20.02 -4.81 -9.06
C HIS A 231 -18.75 -4.14 -9.60
N LYS A 232 -17.78 -4.92 -10.09
CA LYS A 232 -16.43 -4.43 -10.46
C LYS A 232 -15.86 -3.52 -9.36
N LEU A 233 -16.05 -3.94 -8.11
CA LEU A 233 -15.62 -3.22 -6.92
C LEU A 233 -14.58 -4.06 -6.20
N ALA A 234 -13.47 -3.44 -5.83
CA ALA A 234 -12.51 -4.04 -4.92
C ALA A 234 -12.33 -3.17 -3.68
N ILE A 235 -12.05 -3.80 -2.55
CA ILE A 235 -11.81 -3.13 -1.27
C ILE A 235 -10.45 -3.55 -0.76
N GLU A 236 -9.61 -2.57 -0.44
CA GLU A 236 -8.29 -2.73 0.16
C GLU A 236 -8.32 -2.26 1.60
N ILE A 237 -7.86 -3.11 2.49
CA ILE A 237 -7.75 -2.80 3.92
C ILE A 237 -6.29 -2.47 4.25
N ASN A 238 -6.02 -1.21 4.45
CA ASN A 238 -4.66 -0.71 4.65
C ASN A 238 -4.35 -0.52 6.13
N GLY A 239 -3.64 -1.44 6.73
CA GLY A 239 -3.15 -1.31 8.10
C GLY A 239 -2.17 -0.14 8.24
N LEU A 240 -2.45 0.80 9.14
CA LEU A 240 -1.62 2.02 9.33
C LEU A 240 -0.17 1.66 9.67
N TYR A 241 0.04 0.66 10.51
CA TYR A 241 1.38 0.21 10.87
C TYR A 241 2.16 -0.36 9.70
N TRP A 242 1.55 -1.28 8.93
CA TRP A 242 2.22 -2.01 7.86
C TRP A 242 2.44 -1.20 6.58
N HIS A 243 1.58 -0.19 6.34
CA HIS A 243 1.60 0.63 5.14
C HIS A 243 2.27 2.00 5.35
N SER A 244 2.78 2.30 6.55
CA SER A 244 3.51 3.54 6.82
C SER A 244 4.87 3.55 6.13
N TRP A 245 5.24 4.69 5.56
CA TRP A 245 6.55 4.87 4.97
C TRP A 245 7.66 4.86 6.03
N ASN A 246 8.66 3.98 5.84
CA ASN A 246 9.83 3.89 6.71
C ASN A 246 11.06 4.48 6.01
N PRO A 247 11.69 5.54 6.54
CA PRO A 247 12.84 6.17 5.92
C PRO A 247 14.07 5.25 5.84
N LYS A 248 14.19 4.26 6.73
CA LYS A 248 15.28 3.27 6.71
C LYS A 248 15.22 2.32 5.51
N SER A 249 14.06 2.15 4.90
CA SER A 249 13.90 1.25 3.75
C SER A 249 14.30 1.88 2.43
N ASN A 250 14.41 3.21 2.35
CA ASN A 250 14.74 4.02 1.15
C ASN A 250 13.91 3.64 -0.11
N LYS A 251 12.74 3.01 0.06
CA LYS A 251 11.93 2.49 -1.03
C LYS A 251 10.91 3.52 -1.48
N ILE A 252 11.18 4.15 -2.60
CA ILE A 252 10.24 5.01 -3.35
C ILE A 252 8.92 4.27 -3.64
N GLU A 253 8.97 2.95 -3.75
CA GLU A 253 7.82 2.05 -3.93
C GLU A 253 6.72 2.25 -2.88
N TYR A 254 7.06 2.54 -1.63
CA TYR A 254 6.07 2.78 -0.59
C TYR A 254 5.22 4.03 -0.83
N LYS A 255 5.81 5.10 -1.38
CA LYS A 255 5.08 6.34 -1.67
C LYS A 255 3.99 6.14 -2.72
N LYS A 256 4.22 5.30 -3.73
CA LYS A 256 3.32 5.08 -4.86
C LYS A 256 2.47 3.82 -4.75
N ARG A 257 2.64 3.02 -3.69
CA ARG A 257 2.03 1.71 -3.56
C ARG A 257 0.51 1.73 -3.79
N HIS A 258 -0.20 2.63 -3.13
CA HIS A 258 -1.65 2.71 -3.21
C HIS A 258 -2.11 3.26 -4.56
N ILE A 259 -1.53 4.37 -5.01
CA ILE A 259 -1.90 4.98 -6.31
C ILE A 259 -1.58 4.06 -7.49
N ASP A 260 -0.45 3.33 -7.48
CA ASP A 260 -0.09 2.40 -8.55
C ASP A 260 -1.07 1.20 -8.60
N LYS A 261 -1.57 0.74 -7.46
CA LYS A 261 -2.58 -0.31 -7.39
C LYS A 261 -3.93 0.20 -7.91
N THR A 262 -4.32 1.41 -7.48
CA THR A 262 -5.53 2.09 -7.95
C THR A 262 -5.51 2.27 -9.46
N THR A 263 -4.42 2.78 -10.01
CA THR A 263 -4.29 3.00 -11.46
C THR A 263 -4.43 1.70 -12.27
N VAL A 264 -3.83 0.60 -11.78
CA VAL A 264 -3.95 -0.71 -12.44
C VAL A 264 -5.38 -1.25 -12.36
N ALA A 265 -6.07 -1.07 -11.23
CA ALA A 265 -7.47 -1.48 -11.06
C ALA A 265 -8.40 -0.65 -11.97
N GLU A 266 -8.25 0.66 -11.98
CA GLU A 266 -9.04 1.58 -12.82
C GLU A 266 -8.87 1.28 -14.32
N ALA A 267 -7.64 0.98 -14.77
CA ALA A 267 -7.37 0.58 -16.17
C ALA A 267 -8.11 -0.71 -16.57
N LYS A 268 -8.52 -1.54 -15.60
CA LYS A 268 -9.36 -2.74 -15.81
C LYS A 268 -10.85 -2.49 -15.55
N GLY A 269 -11.24 -1.25 -15.36
CA GLY A 269 -12.63 -0.85 -15.10
C GLY A 269 -13.12 -1.25 -13.70
N ILE A 270 -12.18 -1.45 -12.74
CA ILE A 270 -12.49 -1.82 -11.35
C ILE A 270 -12.39 -0.58 -10.48
N SER A 271 -13.45 -0.31 -9.71
CA SER A 271 -13.41 0.72 -8.66
C SER A 271 -12.69 0.16 -7.43
N LEU A 272 -11.52 0.71 -7.09
CA LEU A 272 -10.77 0.29 -5.91
C LEU A 272 -11.01 1.25 -4.75
N LEU A 273 -11.58 0.73 -3.67
CA LEU A 273 -11.87 1.46 -2.44
C LEU A 273 -10.82 1.13 -1.40
N HIS A 274 -9.97 2.09 -1.05
CA HIS A 274 -9.03 1.95 0.05
C HIS A 274 -9.67 2.35 1.38
N ILE A 275 -9.57 1.51 2.38
CA ILE A 275 -10.06 1.75 3.74
C ILE A 275 -8.91 1.45 4.70
N THR A 276 -8.66 2.31 5.67
CA THR A 276 -7.66 2.03 6.71
C THR A 276 -8.26 1.18 7.82
N ASP A 277 -7.42 0.42 8.53
CA ASP A 277 -7.80 -0.28 9.76
C ASP A 277 -8.43 0.68 10.79
N PHE A 278 -7.89 1.91 10.90
CA PHE A 278 -8.46 2.95 11.74
C PHE A 278 -9.91 3.32 11.32
N GLU A 279 -10.16 3.50 10.02
CA GLU A 279 -11.51 3.78 9.51
C GLU A 279 -12.46 2.61 9.77
N CYS A 280 -12.00 1.36 9.59
CA CYS A 280 -12.78 0.17 9.91
C CYS A 280 -13.22 0.13 11.37
N ASN A 281 -12.30 0.45 12.29
CA ASN A 281 -12.52 0.29 13.72
C ASN A 281 -13.21 1.51 14.37
N HIS A 282 -12.97 2.73 13.88
CA HIS A 282 -13.48 3.98 14.51
C HIS A 282 -14.54 4.71 13.69
N LYS A 283 -14.74 4.33 12.41
CA LYS A 283 -15.74 4.93 11.52
C LYS A 283 -16.59 3.85 10.82
N THR A 284 -16.83 2.75 11.52
CA THR A 284 -17.46 1.52 11.00
C THR A 284 -18.75 1.78 10.25
N GLU A 285 -19.68 2.60 10.80
CA GLU A 285 -20.97 2.88 10.16
C GLU A 285 -20.82 3.70 8.88
N ILE A 286 -19.83 4.62 8.83
CA ILE A 286 -19.53 5.38 7.61
C ILE A 286 -18.94 4.44 6.54
N VAL A 287 -18.04 3.55 6.94
CA VAL A 287 -17.44 2.54 6.04
C VAL A 287 -18.51 1.61 5.48
N LYS A 288 -19.39 1.08 6.32
CA LYS A 288 -20.53 0.25 5.90
C LYS A 288 -21.44 0.99 4.91
N SER A 289 -21.77 2.24 5.22
CA SER A 289 -22.58 3.08 4.34
C SER A 289 -21.91 3.35 3.00
N LEU A 290 -20.60 3.58 2.99
CA LEU A 290 -19.82 3.78 1.77
C LEU A 290 -19.82 2.52 0.89
N ILE A 291 -19.62 1.36 1.47
CA ILE A 291 -19.68 0.06 0.76
C ILE A 291 -21.09 -0.15 0.20
N LYS A 292 -22.14 0.03 0.99
CA LYS A 292 -23.55 -0.07 0.52
C LYS A 292 -23.85 0.92 -0.62
N SER A 293 -23.30 2.13 -0.53
CA SER A 293 -23.44 3.13 -1.60
C SER A 293 -22.81 2.66 -2.91
N LYS A 294 -21.60 2.10 -2.85
CA LYS A 294 -20.91 1.53 -4.02
C LYS A 294 -21.64 0.32 -4.62
N LEU A 295 -22.31 -0.46 -3.78
CA LEU A 295 -23.14 -1.60 -4.18
C LEU A 295 -24.55 -1.21 -4.66
N GLY A 296 -24.93 0.08 -4.50
CA GLY A 296 -26.27 0.56 -4.84
C GLY A 296 -27.38 0.15 -3.86
N LEU A 297 -27.01 -0.25 -2.64
CA LEU A 297 -27.91 -0.82 -1.64
C LEU A 297 -28.44 0.17 -0.59
N ASN A 298 -27.99 1.43 -0.61
CA ASN A 298 -28.49 2.45 0.31
C ASN A 298 -29.94 2.84 -0.03
N ARG A 299 -30.73 3.21 1.00
CA ARG A 299 -32.07 3.76 0.82
C ARG A 299 -31.99 5.03 -0.05
N ARG A 300 -32.81 5.10 -1.09
CA ARG A 300 -32.85 6.23 -2.01
C ARG A 300 -33.81 7.30 -1.53
N VAL A 301 -33.34 8.56 -1.48
CA VAL A 301 -34.15 9.76 -1.29
C VAL A 301 -33.96 10.63 -2.52
N PHE A 302 -35.03 11.20 -3.04
CA PHE A 302 -34.93 12.06 -4.21
C PHE A 302 -34.77 13.53 -3.80
N ALA A 303 -33.79 14.21 -4.35
CA ALA A 303 -33.54 15.61 -4.02
C ALA A 303 -34.75 16.53 -4.29
N ARG A 304 -35.63 16.16 -5.23
CA ARG A 304 -36.86 16.92 -5.50
C ARG A 304 -37.81 16.97 -4.29
N SER A 305 -37.81 15.95 -3.45
CA SER A 305 -38.62 15.90 -2.22
C SER A 305 -37.90 16.49 -1.00
N CYS A 306 -36.73 17.06 -1.17
CA CYS A 306 -35.96 17.66 -0.08
C CYS A 306 -36.05 19.18 -0.14
N ASP A 307 -36.14 19.81 1.01
CA ASP A 307 -35.93 21.25 1.15
C ASP A 307 -34.45 21.59 1.15
N ILE A 308 -34.10 22.75 0.60
CA ILE A 308 -32.75 23.26 0.63
C ILE A 308 -32.64 24.39 1.66
N ARG A 309 -31.71 24.27 2.61
CA ARG A 309 -31.51 25.24 3.70
C ARG A 309 -30.05 25.51 3.95
N LEU A 310 -29.75 26.71 4.50
CA LEU A 310 -28.43 26.98 5.08
C LEU A 310 -28.33 26.23 6.42
N VAL A 311 -27.20 25.61 6.66
CA VAL A 311 -26.98 24.78 7.85
C VAL A 311 -26.09 25.55 8.84
N ALA A 312 -26.50 25.63 10.11
CA ALA A 312 -25.71 26.27 11.14
C ALA A 312 -24.39 25.49 11.44
N ALA A 313 -23.34 26.20 11.84
CA ALA A 313 -22.01 25.59 12.07
C ALA A 313 -22.03 24.43 13.07
N LYS A 314 -22.85 24.51 14.12
CA LYS A 314 -23.03 23.46 15.12
C LYS A 314 -23.61 22.19 14.49
N GLU A 315 -24.62 22.33 13.65
CA GLU A 315 -25.28 21.23 12.95
C GLU A 315 -24.36 20.63 11.87
N GLN A 316 -23.65 21.50 11.11
CA GLN A 316 -22.62 21.03 10.15
C GLN A 316 -21.58 20.14 10.83
N ARG A 317 -21.06 20.58 12.01
CA ARG A 317 -20.09 19.81 12.77
C ARG A 317 -20.66 18.46 13.19
N SER A 318 -21.82 18.44 13.80
CA SER A 318 -22.48 17.22 14.23
C SER A 318 -22.72 16.26 13.08
N PHE A 319 -23.22 16.76 11.95
CA PHE A 319 -23.50 15.95 10.77
C PHE A 319 -22.23 15.37 10.15
N LEU A 320 -21.17 16.18 9.98
CA LEU A 320 -19.92 15.75 9.34
C LEU A 320 -19.12 14.79 10.22
N GLU A 321 -19.08 14.98 11.53
CA GLU A 321 -18.42 14.03 12.43
C GLU A 321 -19.09 12.64 12.40
N LYS A 322 -20.41 12.61 12.23
CA LYS A 322 -21.19 11.37 12.17
C LYS A 322 -21.14 10.68 10.81
N ASN A 323 -20.98 11.42 9.71
CA ASN A 323 -21.23 10.89 8.36
C ASN A 323 -20.05 11.05 7.38
N HIS A 324 -18.98 11.78 7.75
CA HIS A 324 -17.83 12.02 6.87
C HIS A 324 -16.54 11.45 7.45
N LEU A 325 -15.78 10.69 6.66
CA LEU A 325 -14.52 10.06 7.13
C LEU A 325 -13.52 11.06 7.70
N GLN A 326 -13.37 12.23 7.08
CA GLN A 326 -12.45 13.28 7.53
C GLN A 326 -13.08 14.28 8.52
N GLY A 327 -14.36 14.10 8.88
CA GLY A 327 -15.06 14.97 9.84
C GLY A 327 -15.21 16.42 9.40
N TYR A 328 -15.44 17.28 10.37
CA TYR A 328 -15.71 18.72 10.19
C TYR A 328 -14.45 19.51 9.82
N ILE A 329 -14.65 20.53 8.99
CA ILE A 329 -13.71 21.60 8.72
C ILE A 329 -14.45 22.95 8.72
N ALA A 330 -13.83 24.00 9.26
CA ALA A 330 -14.38 25.35 9.18
C ALA A 330 -14.59 25.78 7.73
N CYS A 331 -15.72 26.35 7.41
CA CYS A 331 -16.13 26.71 6.08
C CYS A 331 -16.79 28.10 6.05
N TYR A 332 -16.96 28.67 4.86
CA TYR A 332 -17.68 29.91 4.66
C TYR A 332 -19.19 29.71 4.76
N ALA A 333 -19.70 28.66 4.14
CA ALA A 333 -21.12 28.31 4.18
C ALA A 333 -21.33 26.81 4.07
N GLY A 334 -22.39 26.31 4.72
CA GLY A 334 -22.92 24.98 4.56
C GLY A 334 -24.35 25.02 4.03
N VAL A 335 -24.63 24.24 2.99
CA VAL A 335 -25.95 24.11 2.38
C VAL A 335 -26.40 22.66 2.48
N GLY A 336 -27.57 22.42 3.04
CA GLY A 336 -28.10 21.09 3.29
C GLY A 336 -29.39 20.81 2.56
N LEU A 337 -29.62 19.54 2.26
CA LEU A 337 -30.91 19.01 1.85
C LEU A 337 -31.56 18.35 3.07
N TYR A 338 -32.81 18.74 3.32
CA TYR A 338 -33.65 18.22 4.42
C TYR A 338 -34.80 17.41 3.82
N HIS A 339 -34.97 16.20 4.30
CA HIS A 339 -36.10 15.33 3.98
C HIS A 339 -36.82 15.03 5.29
N ASP A 340 -38.12 15.30 5.37
CA ASP A 340 -38.91 15.16 6.59
C ASP A 340 -38.27 15.90 7.80
N ASN A 341 -37.76 17.11 7.55
CA ASN A 341 -37.02 17.95 8.51
C ASN A 341 -35.68 17.38 9.01
N GLU A 342 -35.22 16.25 8.49
CA GLU A 342 -33.94 15.69 8.81
C GLU A 342 -32.87 16.06 7.74
N LEU A 343 -31.67 16.49 8.17
CA LEU A 343 -30.58 16.79 7.28
C LEU A 343 -30.04 15.48 6.66
N VAL A 344 -30.27 15.27 5.38
CA VAL A 344 -29.87 14.03 4.66
C VAL A 344 -28.63 14.20 3.80
N GLN A 345 -28.30 15.45 3.39
CA GLN A 345 -27.07 15.70 2.62
C GLN A 345 -26.58 17.12 2.88
N LEU A 346 -25.26 17.28 2.97
CA LEU A 346 -24.61 18.54 3.26
C LEU A 346 -23.46 18.79 2.25
N MET A 347 -23.38 20.01 1.73
CA MET A 347 -22.23 20.53 1.00
C MET A 347 -21.69 21.76 1.71
N THR A 348 -20.40 21.78 2.04
CA THR A 348 -19.75 22.95 2.62
C THR A 348 -18.80 23.57 1.62
N VAL A 349 -18.80 24.89 1.54
CA VAL A 349 -17.95 25.66 0.66
C VAL A 349 -17.11 26.67 1.42
N GLY A 350 -15.93 26.93 0.90
CA GLY A 350 -15.02 27.92 1.45
C GLY A 350 -14.23 28.63 0.39
N LYS A 351 -13.37 29.54 0.81
CA LYS A 351 -12.39 30.17 -0.09
C LYS A 351 -11.43 29.10 -0.60
N SER A 352 -11.07 29.15 -1.88
CA SER A 352 -10.07 28.22 -2.45
C SER A 352 -8.75 28.32 -1.70
N ARG A 353 -8.26 27.16 -1.21
CA ARG A 353 -7.07 27.07 -0.34
C ARG A 353 -5.75 26.93 -1.11
N PHE A 354 -5.80 26.40 -2.33
CA PHE A 354 -4.62 25.98 -3.08
C PHE A 354 -4.44 26.72 -4.41
N SER A 355 -5.45 27.43 -4.89
CA SER A 355 -5.38 28.22 -6.12
C SER A 355 -6.16 29.52 -5.96
N LYS A 356 -5.59 30.63 -6.40
CA LYS A 356 -6.27 31.93 -6.47
C LYS A 356 -7.17 32.09 -7.69
N GLU A 357 -7.08 31.14 -8.63
CA GLU A 357 -7.88 31.10 -9.84
C GLU A 357 -9.38 30.86 -9.56
N PHE A 358 -9.66 30.14 -8.47
CA PHE A 358 -11.02 29.74 -8.09
C PHE A 358 -11.54 30.58 -6.92
N ASN A 359 -12.79 31.01 -7.04
CA ASN A 359 -13.44 31.81 -6.00
C ASN A 359 -13.90 30.94 -4.81
N LEU A 360 -14.37 29.73 -5.10
CA LEU A 360 -14.92 28.80 -4.12
C LEU A 360 -14.25 27.42 -4.24
N GLU A 361 -14.19 26.76 -3.11
CA GLU A 361 -13.82 25.34 -3.00
C GLU A 361 -14.94 24.57 -2.28
N ILE A 362 -15.40 23.46 -2.86
CA ILE A 362 -16.19 22.49 -2.12
C ILE A 362 -15.26 21.76 -1.15
N LEU A 363 -15.43 22.03 0.13
CA LEU A 363 -14.58 21.49 1.22
C LEU A 363 -15.03 20.11 1.67
N ARG A 364 -16.36 19.91 1.77
CA ARG A 364 -17.00 18.65 2.12
C ARG A 364 -18.29 18.48 1.34
N PHE A 365 -18.49 17.28 0.84
CA PHE A 365 -19.77 16.83 0.31
C PHE A 365 -20.10 15.49 0.93
N CYS A 366 -21.18 15.42 1.68
CA CYS A 366 -21.46 14.29 2.55
C CYS A 366 -22.97 13.99 2.53
N THR A 367 -23.31 12.72 2.46
CA THR A 367 -24.68 12.22 2.60
C THR A 367 -24.79 11.46 3.91
N MET A 368 -25.95 11.52 4.56
CA MET A 368 -26.24 10.73 5.76
C MET A 368 -25.96 9.25 5.52
N SER A 369 -25.37 8.59 6.51
CA SER A 369 -25.06 7.17 6.44
C SER A 369 -26.32 6.33 6.18
N GLY A 370 -26.22 5.36 5.28
CA GLY A 370 -27.33 4.49 4.87
C GLY A 370 -28.26 5.07 3.80
N ILE A 371 -28.03 6.31 3.35
CA ILE A 371 -28.86 7.01 2.36
C ILE A 371 -28.05 7.35 1.11
N THR A 372 -28.73 7.35 -0.04
CA THR A 372 -28.28 7.95 -1.29
C THR A 372 -29.27 8.99 -1.75
N VAL A 373 -28.85 10.26 -1.85
CA VAL A 373 -29.73 11.35 -2.32
C VAL A 373 -29.56 11.51 -3.83
N VAL A 374 -30.54 11.03 -4.59
CA VAL A 374 -30.52 11.08 -6.06
C VAL A 374 -30.79 12.52 -6.52
N GLY A 375 -29.87 13.07 -7.32
CA GLY A 375 -29.92 14.47 -7.80
C GLY A 375 -29.49 15.51 -6.76
N GLY A 376 -29.01 15.06 -5.57
CA GLY A 376 -28.64 15.97 -4.48
C GLY A 376 -27.46 16.87 -4.83
N LEU A 377 -26.40 16.33 -5.43
CA LEU A 377 -25.25 17.10 -5.89
C LEU A 377 -25.66 18.23 -6.84
N SER A 378 -26.47 17.93 -7.86
CA SER A 378 -26.97 18.92 -8.82
C SER A 378 -27.79 20.01 -8.14
N LYS A 379 -28.68 19.64 -7.21
CA LYS A 379 -29.55 20.59 -6.51
C LYS A 379 -28.75 21.53 -5.63
N LEU A 380 -27.84 21.01 -4.83
CA LEU A 380 -26.94 21.79 -3.98
C LEU A 380 -26.01 22.68 -4.80
N LEU A 381 -25.42 22.15 -5.85
CA LEU A 381 -24.53 22.89 -6.75
C LEU A 381 -25.23 24.07 -7.41
N LYS A 382 -26.46 23.87 -7.94
CA LYS A 382 -27.28 24.93 -8.53
C LYS A 382 -27.54 26.06 -7.54
N PHE A 383 -27.87 25.72 -6.29
CA PHE A 383 -28.09 26.73 -5.25
C PHE A 383 -26.81 27.48 -4.92
N ILE A 384 -25.66 26.79 -4.77
CA ILE A 384 -24.37 27.39 -4.47
C ILE A 384 -23.93 28.31 -5.60
N LYS A 385 -24.01 27.86 -6.86
CA LYS A 385 -23.68 28.71 -8.03
C LYS A 385 -24.51 30.00 -8.04
N LYS A 386 -25.80 29.90 -7.81
CA LYS A 386 -26.70 31.08 -7.76
C LYS A 386 -26.35 32.05 -6.64
N LYS A 387 -25.98 31.55 -5.47
CA LYS A 387 -25.81 32.37 -4.25
C LYS A 387 -24.39 32.87 -4.05
N TYR A 388 -23.37 32.09 -4.44
CA TYR A 388 -21.97 32.35 -4.08
C TYR A 388 -21.04 32.44 -5.27
N GLY A 389 -21.50 32.12 -6.48
CA GLY A 389 -20.71 32.19 -7.72
C GLY A 389 -20.38 30.81 -8.31
N SER A 390 -19.98 30.81 -9.57
CA SER A 390 -19.87 29.60 -10.39
C SER A 390 -18.45 29.04 -10.49
N ASN A 391 -17.41 29.85 -10.29
CA ASN A 391 -16.03 29.40 -10.44
C ASN A 391 -15.58 28.58 -9.21
N ILE A 392 -15.84 27.29 -9.27
CA ILE A 392 -15.72 26.36 -8.13
C ILE A 392 -14.70 25.26 -8.41
N VAL A 393 -13.85 24.97 -7.45
CA VAL A 393 -12.91 23.84 -7.46
C VAL A 393 -13.31 22.83 -6.38
N THR A 394 -13.00 21.55 -6.62
CA THR A 394 -13.10 20.49 -5.61
C THR A 394 -11.93 19.51 -5.73
N TYR A 395 -11.56 18.91 -4.60
CA TYR A 395 -10.51 17.90 -4.48
C TYR A 395 -11.15 16.58 -4.06
N CYS A 396 -11.33 15.68 -5.02
CA CYS A 396 -11.94 14.38 -4.77
C CYS A 396 -10.87 13.35 -4.39
N ASP A 397 -10.97 12.77 -3.20
CA ASP A 397 -10.07 11.72 -2.72
C ASP A 397 -10.15 10.48 -3.62
N ARG A 398 -9.07 10.21 -4.36
CA ARG A 398 -8.98 9.08 -5.30
C ARG A 398 -9.03 7.72 -4.61
N SER A 399 -8.68 7.66 -3.32
CA SER A 399 -8.79 6.43 -2.53
C SER A 399 -10.25 6.00 -2.26
N LYS A 400 -11.21 6.91 -2.43
CA LYS A 400 -12.63 6.71 -2.13
C LYS A 400 -13.54 6.83 -3.37
N SER A 401 -13.13 7.59 -4.39
CA SER A 401 -14.02 7.93 -5.50
C SER A 401 -13.26 8.21 -6.79
N GLN A 402 -13.87 7.87 -7.91
CA GLN A 402 -13.43 8.21 -9.28
C GLN A 402 -14.06 9.52 -9.78
N ALA A 403 -14.71 10.30 -8.91
CA ALA A 403 -15.36 11.57 -9.20
C ALA A 403 -16.52 11.55 -10.22
N ASN A 404 -17.04 10.37 -10.61
CA ASN A 404 -18.09 10.23 -11.63
C ASN A 404 -19.31 11.12 -11.35
N GLY A 405 -19.69 11.29 -10.08
CA GLY A 405 -20.81 12.16 -9.69
C GLY A 405 -20.54 13.63 -10.01
N TYR A 406 -19.33 14.11 -9.83
CA TYR A 406 -18.93 15.47 -10.18
C TYR A 406 -18.89 15.68 -11.70
N ILE A 407 -18.31 14.73 -12.43
CA ILE A 407 -18.26 14.77 -13.91
C ILE A 407 -19.68 14.79 -14.49
N ALA A 408 -20.59 13.97 -13.96
CA ALA A 408 -22.00 13.91 -14.40
C ALA A 408 -22.77 15.23 -14.21
N VAL A 409 -22.35 16.12 -13.32
CA VAL A 409 -22.98 17.44 -13.14
C VAL A 409 -22.18 18.58 -13.77
N GLY A 410 -21.22 18.26 -14.65
CA GLY A 410 -20.50 19.21 -15.48
C GLY A 410 -19.16 19.70 -14.91
N PHE A 411 -18.60 19.05 -13.90
CA PHE A 411 -17.21 19.31 -13.52
C PHE A 411 -16.23 18.71 -14.53
N GLU A 412 -15.17 19.43 -14.80
CA GLU A 412 -14.05 19.03 -15.63
C GLU A 412 -12.86 18.60 -14.76
N LEU A 413 -12.23 17.47 -15.06
CA LEU A 413 -10.98 17.07 -14.42
C LEU A 413 -9.84 17.93 -15.01
N ILE A 414 -9.15 18.69 -14.16
CA ILE A 414 -8.03 19.53 -14.56
C ILE A 414 -6.67 18.98 -14.17
N LYS A 415 -6.62 18.15 -13.13
CA LYS A 415 -5.36 17.60 -12.63
C LYS A 415 -5.57 16.39 -11.74
N GLU A 416 -4.64 15.44 -11.83
CA GLU A 416 -4.43 14.41 -10.81
C GLU A 416 -3.24 14.80 -9.95
N THR A 417 -3.40 14.82 -8.63
CA THR A 417 -2.27 15.07 -7.73
C THR A 417 -1.49 13.81 -7.48
N GLY A 418 -0.20 13.93 -7.22
CA GLY A 418 0.54 12.82 -6.64
C GLY A 418 0.04 12.47 -5.22
N PRO A 419 0.50 11.34 -4.65
CA PRO A 419 0.13 10.93 -3.30
C PRO A 419 0.42 12.01 -2.26
N GLY A 420 -0.60 12.36 -1.47
CA GLY A 420 -0.46 13.07 -0.23
C GLY A 420 -0.05 12.12 0.90
N TYR A 421 0.15 12.66 2.11
CA TYR A 421 0.42 11.83 3.27
C TYR A 421 -0.17 12.44 4.54
N PHE A 422 -0.41 11.58 5.51
CA PHE A 422 -0.60 11.93 6.91
C PHE A 422 0.44 11.20 7.78
N TRP A 423 0.59 11.65 9.01
CA TRP A 423 1.47 11.01 9.96
C TRP A 423 0.69 9.99 10.81
N THR A 424 1.38 8.94 11.26
CA THR A 424 0.80 7.93 12.16
C THR A 424 1.89 7.30 13.02
N ASP A 425 1.51 6.92 14.23
CA ASP A 425 2.30 6.05 15.11
C ASP A 425 2.05 4.55 14.81
N GLY A 426 1.19 4.28 13.82
CA GLY A 426 0.75 2.94 13.45
C GLY A 426 -0.67 2.62 13.92
N SER A 427 -1.29 3.46 14.75
CA SER A 427 -2.64 3.27 15.29
C SER A 427 -3.60 4.42 14.95
N VAL A 428 -3.12 5.67 14.94
CA VAL A 428 -3.95 6.87 14.74
C VAL A 428 -3.41 7.71 13.58
N PRO A 429 -4.27 8.16 12.64
CA PRO A 429 -3.87 9.10 11.60
C PRO A 429 -3.86 10.54 12.14
N ILE A 430 -2.77 11.26 11.90
CA ILE A 430 -2.60 12.67 12.28
C ILE A 430 -2.40 13.50 11.02
N SER A 431 -3.24 14.48 10.80
CA SER A 431 -3.18 15.31 9.60
C SER A 431 -1.85 16.07 9.49
N ARG A 432 -1.34 16.24 8.27
CA ARG A 432 -0.14 17.02 8.01
C ARG A 432 -0.25 18.47 8.58
N TYR A 433 -1.46 19.03 8.59
CA TYR A 433 -1.70 20.36 9.15
C TYR A 433 -1.40 20.44 10.64
N GLN A 434 -1.72 19.40 11.42
CA GLN A 434 -1.41 19.32 12.84
C GLN A 434 0.09 19.12 13.09
N CYS A 435 0.80 18.49 12.17
CA CYS A 435 2.21 18.18 12.26
C CYS A 435 3.14 19.26 11.69
N GLN A 436 2.62 20.41 11.26
CA GLN A 436 3.47 21.53 10.84
C GLN A 436 4.43 21.96 11.95
N LYS A 437 5.71 22.21 11.62
CA LYS A 437 6.78 22.52 12.58
C LYS A 437 6.37 23.53 13.65
N ALA A 438 5.66 24.61 13.26
CA ALA A 438 5.17 25.63 14.19
C ALA A 438 4.13 25.14 15.23
N LYS A 439 3.56 23.97 15.01
CA LYS A 439 2.53 23.37 15.89
C LYS A 439 3.08 22.22 16.72
N LEU A 440 4.19 21.58 16.26
CA LEU A 440 4.75 20.41 16.94
C LEU A 440 5.12 20.67 18.40
N SER A 441 5.65 21.85 18.70
CA SER A 441 6.02 22.23 20.07
C SER A 441 4.85 22.23 21.08
N LYS A 442 3.60 22.21 20.58
CA LYS A 442 2.40 22.24 21.45
C LYS A 442 2.01 20.85 21.96
N TRP A 443 2.46 19.78 21.33
CA TRP A 443 2.02 18.43 21.67
C TRP A 443 3.11 17.35 21.56
N LEU A 444 4.26 17.65 20.88
CA LEU A 444 5.37 16.71 20.75
C LEU A 444 6.39 16.96 21.84
N HIS A 445 6.43 16.10 22.85
CA HIS A 445 7.32 16.26 24.01
C HIS A 445 8.81 16.26 23.65
N THR A 446 9.18 15.60 22.57
CA THR A 446 10.57 15.50 22.08
C THR A 446 10.91 16.53 20.98
N PHE A 447 10.15 17.64 20.92
CA PHE A 447 10.32 18.64 19.87
C PHE A 447 11.66 19.35 19.96
N ASP A 448 12.43 19.32 18.86
CA ASP A 448 13.68 20.07 18.69
C ASP A 448 13.52 21.13 17.60
N LYS A 449 13.77 22.40 17.96
CA LYS A 449 13.67 23.55 17.04
C LYS A 449 14.70 23.49 15.89
N SER A 450 15.85 22.85 16.09
CA SER A 450 16.90 22.71 15.07
C SER A 450 16.50 21.74 13.95
N LEU A 451 15.64 20.78 14.25
CA LEU A 451 15.20 19.74 13.32
C LEU A 451 14.04 20.20 12.42
N THR A 452 13.93 19.59 11.27
CA THR A 452 12.77 19.74 10.37
C THR A 452 11.53 19.06 10.95
N GLU A 453 10.33 19.38 10.41
CA GLU A 453 9.09 18.64 10.73
C GLU A 453 9.31 17.13 10.67
N SER A 454 9.84 16.65 9.54
CA SER A 454 10.02 15.22 9.32
C SER A 454 11.01 14.57 10.29
N GLN A 455 12.10 15.24 10.61
CA GLN A 455 13.09 14.73 11.56
C GLN A 455 12.49 14.62 12.98
N ASN A 456 11.75 15.63 13.43
CA ASN A 456 11.05 15.60 14.70
C ASN A 456 10.05 14.44 14.76
N MET A 457 9.20 14.29 13.72
CA MET A 457 8.18 13.24 13.66
C MET A 457 8.81 11.84 13.63
N PHE A 458 9.88 11.64 12.87
CA PHE A 458 10.58 10.36 12.83
C PHE A 458 11.30 10.03 14.14
N ALA A 459 11.92 11.02 14.78
CA ALA A 459 12.56 10.85 16.08
C ALA A 459 11.56 10.43 17.17
N ALA A 460 10.34 10.96 17.08
CA ALA A 460 9.23 10.62 17.96
C ALA A 460 8.49 9.31 17.59
N GLY A 461 8.97 8.55 16.61
CA GLY A 461 8.41 7.25 16.24
C GLY A 461 7.28 7.30 15.20
N TYR A 462 6.86 8.49 14.76
CA TYR A 462 5.83 8.62 13.73
C TYR A 462 6.36 8.29 12.33
N ARG A 463 5.44 7.82 11.46
CA ARG A 463 5.73 7.44 10.07
C ARG A 463 4.72 8.08 9.14
N ARG A 464 5.06 8.17 7.83
CA ARG A 464 4.15 8.68 6.82
C ARG A 464 3.35 7.55 6.22
N PHE A 465 2.03 7.73 6.17
CA PHE A 465 1.15 6.92 5.36
C PHE A 465 0.78 7.72 4.10
N TRP A 466 1.01 7.14 2.93
CA TRP A 466 0.78 7.79 1.64
C TRP A 466 -0.56 7.36 1.05
N ASP A 467 -1.39 8.32 0.64
CA ASP A 467 -2.69 8.10 0.00
C ASP A 467 -2.59 7.91 -1.52
N CYS A 468 -3.75 7.93 -2.22
CA CYS A 468 -3.83 7.83 -3.69
C CYS A 468 -3.84 9.19 -4.39
N GLY A 469 -3.65 10.30 -3.66
CA GLY A 469 -3.81 11.65 -4.18
C GLY A 469 -5.27 12.03 -4.40
N ASN A 470 -5.47 13.15 -5.09
CA ASN A 470 -6.80 13.70 -5.37
C ASN A 470 -6.99 13.93 -6.87
N LEU A 471 -8.23 13.78 -7.32
CA LEU A 471 -8.69 14.34 -8.59
C LEU A 471 -9.13 15.79 -8.35
N VAL A 472 -8.52 16.72 -9.05
CA VAL A 472 -8.85 18.15 -8.97
C VAL A 472 -9.81 18.48 -10.09
N LEU A 473 -11.02 18.89 -9.72
CA LEU A 473 -12.08 19.18 -10.68
C LEU A 473 -12.53 20.63 -10.54
N LYS A 474 -12.90 21.24 -11.64
CA LYS A 474 -13.46 22.61 -11.70
C LYS A 474 -14.82 22.61 -12.38
N ILE A 475 -15.61 23.64 -12.05
CA ILE A 475 -16.79 24.03 -12.82
C ILE A 475 -16.86 25.55 -12.83
N THR A 476 -17.15 26.11 -13.97
CA THR A 476 -17.35 27.56 -14.20
C THR A 476 -18.81 27.88 -14.40
#